data_17b0e5f94da1efc1b6ea63aee1b3edc9
#
_entry.id   17b0e5f94da1efc1b6ea63aee1b3edc9
#
_cell.length_a   1.000
_cell.length_b   1.000
_cell.length_c   1.000
_cell.angle_alpha   90.00
_cell.angle_beta   90.00
_cell.angle_gamma   90.00
#
_symmetry.space_group_name_H-M   'P 1'
#
loop_
_entity.id
_entity.type
_entity.pdbx_description
1 polymer ?
#
loop_
_entity_poly.entity_id
_entity_poly.type
_entity_poly.pdbx_seq_one_letter_code
_entity_poly.pdbx_strand_id
1 'polypeptide(L)'
;MTETSIKTAARGPHLSRRSALLAGSAFALSLALSRRSALAASEVDAFKMQTVLGPIDGATVKKALAHEHMYVDFFGPNDPNYMNVDWDAALGTCVNRGLELVSLDINLIIEWTNIGVGRNVLLLRDVSRRTGLNIVSPTGIYKSLIPPSFAGLNADQIAQRFIDDLSKGVDETPIRSGFIKMATTEDGPTETDTMIHRAAAIAGRETGSTISLHSPHYAATKQVIATLQSEKFDFKRFVWGHAQPSKLDEHKEVASMGATVQYDAIGARSDPFFHGPTDDKSMLDRVEGMVKAGYDKQVLVSADASTFVNPQKWQYDRDSLYVHRYFEPQLTERLGAALSTQILRDNVIRAFRKPDKVA
;
A
#
# COMPACT_ATOMS: atom_id res chain seq x y z
N MET A 1 72.15 43.76 -12.37
CA MET A 1 71.00 43.60 -11.48
C MET A 1 69.81 43.29 -12.37
N THR A 2 69.53 42.04 -12.60
CA THR A 2 68.41 41.58 -13.46
C THR A 2 67.72 40.51 -12.72
N GLU A 3 66.49 40.85 -12.28
CA GLU A 3 65.51 39.90 -11.67
C GLU A 3 64.88 39.01 -12.73
N THR A 4 65.04 37.74 -12.57
CA THR A 4 64.38 36.73 -13.42
C THR A 4 63.09 36.20 -12.69
N SER A 5 61.93 36.58 -13.20
CA SER A 5 60.66 36.13 -12.70
C SER A 5 60.31 34.76 -13.27
N ILE A 6 60.13 33.73 -12.42
CA ILE A 6 59.70 32.38 -12.80
C ILE A 6 58.15 32.31 -12.68
N LYS A 7 57.52 32.18 -13.84
CA LYS A 7 56.07 31.86 -13.90
C LYS A 7 55.84 30.36 -13.66
N THR A 8 55.25 30.00 -12.53
CA THR A 8 54.72 28.67 -12.27
C THR A 8 53.35 28.52 -12.92
N ALA A 9 53.26 27.66 -13.94
CA ALA A 9 51.98 27.28 -14.54
C ALA A 9 51.31 26.22 -13.66
N ALA A 10 50.13 26.54 -13.12
CA ALA A 10 49.26 25.58 -12.39
C ALA A 10 48.67 24.57 -13.38
N ARG A 11 49.03 23.29 -13.22
CA ARG A 11 48.38 22.19 -13.94
C ARG A 11 47.02 21.90 -13.24
N GLY A 12 45.95 22.04 -13.98
CA GLY A 12 44.61 21.62 -13.54
C GLY A 12 44.54 20.08 -13.37
N PRO A 13 43.61 19.56 -12.58
CA PRO A 13 43.48 18.14 -12.29
C PRO A 13 43.12 17.35 -13.56
N HIS A 14 44.00 16.44 -13.97
CA HIS A 14 43.71 15.47 -15.03
C HIS A 14 42.76 14.40 -14.51
N LEU A 15 41.49 14.43 -14.91
CA LEU A 15 40.55 13.34 -14.70
C LEU A 15 41.04 12.09 -15.45
N SER A 16 41.19 10.98 -14.75
CA SER A 16 41.60 9.72 -15.37
C SER A 16 40.49 9.19 -16.29
N ARG A 17 40.89 8.46 -17.36
CA ARG A 17 39.90 7.79 -18.25
C ARG A 17 38.90 6.89 -17.50
N ARG A 18 39.30 6.32 -16.37
CA ARG A 18 38.46 5.53 -15.48
C ARG A 18 37.39 6.38 -14.78
N SER A 19 37.75 7.59 -14.31
CA SER A 19 36.81 8.52 -13.67
C SER A 19 35.77 9.07 -14.66
N ALA A 20 36.18 9.31 -15.92
CA ALA A 20 35.27 9.75 -16.97
C ALA A 20 34.27 8.65 -17.41
N LEU A 21 34.71 7.38 -17.43
CA LEU A 21 33.83 6.25 -17.74
C LEU A 21 32.81 5.96 -16.61
N LEU A 22 33.21 6.10 -15.35
CA LEU A 22 32.31 5.94 -14.20
C LEU A 22 31.28 7.08 -14.11
N ALA A 23 31.69 8.32 -14.40
CA ALA A 23 30.77 9.46 -14.46
C ALA A 23 29.80 9.34 -15.65
N GLY A 24 30.26 8.87 -16.80
CA GLY A 24 29.40 8.63 -17.97
C GLY A 24 28.35 7.53 -17.77
N SER A 25 28.72 6.45 -17.09
CA SER A 25 27.78 5.36 -16.78
C SER A 25 26.74 5.75 -15.73
N ALA A 26 27.13 6.52 -14.69
CA ALA A 26 26.20 7.05 -13.70
C ALA A 26 25.20 8.05 -14.32
N PHE A 27 25.69 8.91 -15.22
CA PHE A 27 24.85 9.89 -15.93
C PHE A 27 23.89 9.21 -16.93
N ALA A 28 24.35 8.19 -17.66
CA ALA A 28 23.50 7.43 -18.57
C ALA A 28 22.43 6.61 -17.83
N LEU A 29 22.76 6.08 -16.64
CA LEU A 29 21.81 5.36 -15.80
C LEU A 29 20.74 6.30 -15.22
N SER A 30 21.13 7.50 -14.78
CA SER A 30 20.19 8.50 -14.28
C SER A 30 19.25 9.03 -15.37
N LEU A 31 19.74 9.22 -16.60
CA LEU A 31 18.91 9.61 -17.75
C LEU A 31 17.94 8.50 -18.21
N ALA A 32 18.39 7.24 -18.16
CA ALA A 32 17.52 6.11 -18.49
C ALA A 32 16.42 5.89 -17.45
N LEU A 33 16.75 6.07 -16.16
CA LEU A 33 15.79 6.02 -15.05
C LEU A 33 14.82 7.20 -15.09
N SER A 34 15.28 8.43 -15.37
CA SER A 34 14.39 9.59 -15.48
C SER A 34 13.43 9.49 -16.65
N ARG A 35 13.86 8.96 -17.81
CA ARG A 35 12.97 8.69 -18.96
C ARG A 35 11.94 7.59 -18.67
N ARG A 36 12.34 6.52 -17.96
CA ARG A 36 11.40 5.47 -17.54
C ARG A 36 10.37 6.00 -16.54
N SER A 37 10.76 6.84 -15.59
CA SER A 37 9.84 7.43 -14.61
C SER A 37 8.85 8.40 -15.25
N ALA A 38 9.27 9.24 -16.21
CA ALA A 38 8.37 10.14 -16.93
C ALA A 38 7.32 9.38 -17.78
N LEU A 39 7.73 8.28 -18.44
CA LEU A 39 6.79 7.42 -19.19
C LEU A 39 5.84 6.66 -18.26
N ALA A 40 6.33 6.24 -17.07
CA ALA A 40 5.49 5.58 -16.07
C ALA A 40 4.46 6.54 -15.46
N ALA A 41 4.80 7.79 -15.18
CA ALA A 41 3.88 8.79 -14.66
C ALA A 41 2.71 9.03 -15.64
N SER A 42 2.98 9.13 -16.94
CA SER A 42 1.92 9.31 -17.94
C SER A 42 0.96 8.11 -18.06
N GLU A 43 1.46 6.88 -17.88
CA GLU A 43 0.61 5.67 -17.85
C GLU A 43 -0.31 5.66 -16.62
N VAL A 44 0.26 5.99 -15.46
CA VAL A 44 -0.44 5.96 -14.17
C VAL A 44 -1.50 7.07 -14.08
N ASP A 45 -1.23 8.23 -14.66
CA ASP A 45 -2.16 9.35 -14.70
C ASP A 45 -3.47 9.02 -15.45
N ALA A 46 -3.44 8.08 -16.39
CA ALA A 46 -4.62 7.60 -17.10
C ALA A 46 -5.46 6.58 -16.30
N PHE A 47 -4.93 6.03 -15.21
CA PHE A 47 -5.69 5.07 -14.40
C PHE A 47 -6.78 5.78 -13.58
N LYS A 48 -7.88 5.07 -13.39
CA LYS A 48 -8.93 5.49 -12.45
C LYS A 48 -8.73 4.82 -11.10
N MET A 49 -9.07 5.54 -10.03
CA MET A 49 -9.13 5.03 -8.66
C MET A 49 -10.58 5.04 -8.21
N GLN A 50 -11.10 3.92 -7.70
CA GLN A 50 -12.45 3.87 -7.14
C GLN A 50 -12.42 4.34 -5.70
N THR A 51 -12.92 5.53 -5.41
CA THR A 51 -13.03 6.08 -4.05
C THR A 51 -14.46 5.97 -3.52
N VAL A 52 -14.63 6.26 -2.21
CA VAL A 52 -15.94 6.30 -1.55
C VAL A 52 -16.86 7.41 -2.08
N LEU A 53 -16.35 8.39 -2.81
CA LEU A 53 -17.13 9.44 -3.49
C LEU A 53 -17.28 9.19 -5.00
N GLY A 54 -16.80 8.06 -5.50
CA GLY A 54 -16.78 7.72 -6.92
C GLY A 54 -15.37 7.69 -7.51
N PRO A 55 -15.25 7.43 -8.80
CA PRO A 55 -13.94 7.30 -9.45
C PRO A 55 -13.25 8.66 -9.64
N ILE A 56 -11.93 8.69 -9.43
CA ILE A 56 -11.06 9.83 -9.71
C ILE A 56 -9.98 9.43 -10.72
N ASP A 57 -9.38 10.42 -11.40
CA ASP A 57 -8.22 10.20 -12.26
C ASP A 57 -6.93 10.11 -11.44
N GLY A 58 -6.01 9.19 -11.80
CA GLY A 58 -4.69 9.09 -11.20
C GLY A 58 -3.90 10.41 -11.28
N ALA A 59 -4.09 11.19 -12.34
CA ALA A 59 -3.50 12.52 -12.50
C ALA A 59 -3.85 13.50 -11.36
N THR A 60 -4.97 13.31 -10.66
CA THR A 60 -5.39 14.17 -9.55
C THR A 60 -4.73 13.81 -8.22
N VAL A 61 -4.07 12.65 -8.14
CA VAL A 61 -3.35 12.21 -6.94
C VAL A 61 -2.03 12.95 -6.83
N LYS A 62 -1.79 13.61 -5.72
CA LYS A 62 -0.53 14.31 -5.42
C LYS A 62 0.42 13.43 -4.63
N LYS A 63 0.00 13.01 -3.43
CA LYS A 63 0.67 12.06 -2.55
C LYS A 63 -0.31 11.01 -2.05
N ALA A 64 0.15 9.79 -1.82
CA ALA A 64 -0.68 8.69 -1.41
C ALA A 64 -0.09 7.91 -0.23
N LEU A 65 -0.97 7.27 0.55
CA LEU A 65 -0.61 6.26 1.54
C LEU A 65 -1.26 4.93 1.15
N ALA A 66 -0.44 3.88 1.10
CA ALA A 66 -0.82 2.59 0.52
C ALA A 66 -1.54 1.65 1.50
N HIS A 67 -1.51 1.93 2.80
CA HIS A 67 -2.10 1.09 3.83
C HIS A 67 -2.32 1.90 5.10
N GLU A 68 -3.57 2.30 5.34
CA GLU A 68 -3.96 3.05 6.54
C GLU A 68 -5.35 2.61 7.01
N HIS A 69 -5.71 3.00 8.23
CA HIS A 69 -6.99 2.74 8.86
C HIS A 69 -7.58 4.02 9.45
N MET A 70 -8.72 4.49 8.92
CA MET A 70 -9.46 5.59 9.56
C MET A 70 -10.19 5.13 10.82
N TYR A 71 -10.85 3.99 10.73
CA TYR A 71 -11.51 3.34 11.85
C TYR A 71 -11.20 1.86 11.82
N VAL A 72 -10.89 1.27 12.96
CA VAL A 72 -10.73 -0.18 13.09
C VAL A 72 -11.37 -0.67 14.38
N ASP A 73 -12.01 -1.85 14.33
CA ASP A 73 -12.65 -2.50 15.46
C ASP A 73 -12.08 -3.91 15.67
N PHE A 74 -11.45 -4.11 16.81
CA PHE A 74 -10.83 -5.39 17.16
C PHE A 74 -11.68 -6.30 18.03
N PHE A 75 -12.93 -5.91 18.34
CA PHE A 75 -13.86 -6.82 19.02
C PHE A 75 -14.26 -7.97 18.11
N GLY A 76 -14.39 -7.70 16.81
CA GLY A 76 -14.86 -8.68 15.82
C GLY A 76 -16.37 -8.79 15.75
N PRO A 77 -16.93 -9.31 14.63
CA PRO A 77 -18.32 -9.13 14.23
C PRO A 77 -19.35 -9.90 15.10
N ASN A 78 -18.91 -10.80 15.96
CA ASN A 78 -19.78 -11.58 16.85
C ASN A 78 -19.78 -11.08 18.30
N ASP A 79 -18.98 -10.04 18.62
CA ASP A 79 -18.94 -9.42 19.95
C ASP A 79 -20.02 -8.32 20.06
N PRO A 80 -20.75 -8.22 21.17
CA PRO A 80 -21.77 -7.17 21.35
C PRO A 80 -21.22 -5.75 21.37
N ASN A 81 -19.92 -5.59 21.60
CA ASN A 81 -19.25 -4.29 21.56
C ASN A 81 -18.74 -3.91 20.15
N TYR A 82 -18.86 -4.82 19.18
CA TYR A 82 -18.43 -4.57 17.81
C TYR A 82 -19.22 -3.39 17.21
N MET A 83 -18.48 -2.40 16.71
CA MET A 83 -18.99 -1.14 16.16
C MET A 83 -19.88 -0.34 17.15
N ASN A 84 -19.79 -0.62 18.44
CA ASN A 84 -20.50 0.12 19.50
C ASN A 84 -19.59 1.24 20.03
N VAL A 85 -19.60 2.36 19.35
CA VAL A 85 -18.75 3.53 19.65
C VAL A 85 -19.54 4.83 19.57
N ASP A 86 -19.02 5.91 20.16
CA ASP A 86 -19.45 7.27 19.87
C ASP A 86 -19.01 7.65 18.44
N TRP A 87 -19.94 7.55 17.50
CA TRP A 87 -19.69 7.82 16.09
C TRP A 87 -19.37 9.29 15.79
N ASP A 88 -19.86 10.24 16.60
CA ASP A 88 -19.52 11.66 16.43
C ASP A 88 -18.07 11.91 16.86
N ALA A 89 -17.62 11.30 17.94
CA ALA A 89 -16.23 11.35 18.36
C ALA A 89 -15.30 10.67 17.35
N ALA A 90 -15.67 9.48 16.86
CA ALA A 90 -14.90 8.77 15.83
C ALA A 90 -14.79 9.59 14.54
N LEU A 91 -15.90 10.15 14.06
CA LEU A 91 -15.92 11.00 12.87
C LEU A 91 -15.08 12.27 13.07
N GLY A 92 -15.19 12.93 14.22
CA GLY A 92 -14.39 14.12 14.55
C GLY A 92 -12.89 13.83 14.51
N THR A 93 -12.46 12.72 15.11
CA THR A 93 -11.05 12.29 15.10
C THR A 93 -10.56 11.99 13.68
N CYS A 94 -11.34 11.25 12.88
CA CYS A 94 -11.00 10.91 11.50
C CYS A 94 -10.97 12.14 10.58
N VAL A 95 -11.88 13.11 10.78
CA VAL A 95 -11.88 14.38 10.03
C VAL A 95 -10.63 15.18 10.35
N ASN A 96 -10.25 15.31 11.62
CA ASN A 96 -9.03 16.03 12.02
C ASN A 96 -7.80 15.40 11.34
N ARG A 97 -7.67 14.07 11.38
CA ARG A 97 -6.57 13.37 10.70
C ARG A 97 -6.61 13.59 9.19
N GLY A 98 -7.78 13.54 8.57
CA GLY A 98 -7.94 13.80 7.13
C GLY A 98 -7.51 15.21 6.73
N LEU A 99 -7.82 16.23 7.54
CA LEU A 99 -7.35 17.61 7.31
C LEU A 99 -5.83 17.74 7.46
N GLU A 100 -5.22 17.06 8.45
CA GLU A 100 -3.76 17.01 8.60
C GLU A 100 -3.08 16.37 7.38
N LEU A 101 -3.60 15.26 6.87
CA LEU A 101 -3.09 14.60 5.66
C LEU A 101 -3.17 15.54 4.45
N VAL A 102 -4.32 16.13 4.19
CA VAL A 102 -4.52 17.04 3.05
C VAL A 102 -3.63 18.28 3.15
N SER A 103 -3.35 18.79 4.37
CA SER A 103 -2.43 19.92 4.58
C SER A 103 -0.99 19.64 4.12
N LEU A 104 -0.60 18.37 3.98
CA LEU A 104 0.69 17.90 3.45
C LEU A 104 0.62 17.45 1.98
N ASP A 105 -0.45 17.78 1.26
CA ASP A 105 -0.75 17.31 -0.09
C ASP A 105 -0.97 15.79 -0.20
N ILE A 106 -1.16 15.08 0.91
CA ILE A 106 -1.55 13.68 0.93
C ILE A 106 -3.06 13.62 0.67
N ASN A 107 -3.44 13.39 -0.59
CA ASN A 107 -4.84 13.48 -1.00
C ASN A 107 -5.45 12.14 -1.41
N LEU A 108 -4.73 11.03 -1.19
CA LEU A 108 -5.22 9.66 -1.38
C LEU A 108 -4.75 8.77 -0.23
N ILE A 109 -5.67 7.99 0.32
CA ILE A 109 -5.34 6.84 1.17
C ILE A 109 -6.01 5.57 0.67
N ILE A 110 -5.32 4.45 0.81
CA ILE A 110 -5.88 3.12 0.66
C ILE A 110 -6.24 2.63 2.07
N GLU A 111 -7.54 2.59 2.34
CA GLU A 111 -8.11 2.15 3.62
C GLU A 111 -8.18 0.63 3.64
N TRP A 112 -7.56 -0.03 4.63
CA TRP A 112 -7.47 -1.49 4.64
C TRP A 112 -8.42 -2.17 5.62
N THR A 113 -9.27 -1.42 6.32
CA THR A 113 -10.30 -1.99 7.22
C THR A 113 -11.42 -2.63 6.42
N ASN A 114 -11.47 -3.96 6.46
CA ASN A 114 -12.45 -4.75 5.75
C ASN A 114 -13.54 -5.31 6.68
N ILE A 115 -14.37 -6.21 6.15
CA ILE A 115 -15.42 -6.89 6.90
C ILE A 115 -14.80 -7.73 8.04
N GLY A 116 -15.35 -7.62 9.23
CA GLY A 116 -14.87 -8.31 10.43
C GLY A 116 -14.02 -7.46 11.36
N VAL A 117 -13.46 -6.35 10.86
CA VAL A 117 -12.66 -5.42 11.66
C VAL A 117 -13.17 -3.97 11.58
N GLY A 118 -14.44 -3.77 11.28
CA GLY A 118 -15.10 -2.47 11.43
C GLY A 118 -15.25 -1.63 10.17
N ARG A 119 -15.24 -2.21 8.95
CA ARG A 119 -15.50 -1.45 7.72
C ARG A 119 -16.75 -0.58 7.86
N ASN A 120 -16.62 0.74 7.68
CA ASN A 120 -17.72 1.70 7.72
C ASN A 120 -17.60 2.71 6.59
N VAL A 121 -18.20 2.41 5.43
CA VAL A 121 -18.10 3.25 4.23
C VAL A 121 -18.84 4.58 4.35
N LEU A 122 -19.83 4.70 5.26
CA LEU A 122 -20.52 5.95 5.53
C LEU A 122 -19.64 6.92 6.31
N LEU A 123 -18.90 6.45 7.31
CA LEU A 123 -17.87 7.21 8.01
C LEU A 123 -16.81 7.72 7.01
N LEU A 124 -16.27 6.81 6.18
CA LEU A 124 -15.23 7.16 5.19
C LEU A 124 -15.72 8.18 4.18
N ARG A 125 -16.99 8.06 3.71
CA ARG A 125 -17.62 9.05 2.83
C ARG A 125 -17.70 10.43 3.50
N ASP A 126 -18.10 10.47 4.76
CA ASP A 126 -18.29 11.74 5.47
C ASP A 126 -16.95 12.39 5.81
N VAL A 127 -15.92 11.62 6.13
CA VAL A 127 -14.53 12.10 6.22
C VAL A 127 -14.09 12.69 4.87
N SER A 128 -14.24 11.92 3.79
CA SER A 128 -13.83 12.36 2.45
C SER A 128 -14.52 13.66 2.02
N ARG A 129 -15.83 13.79 2.27
CA ARG A 129 -16.60 15.01 1.96
C ARG A 129 -16.13 16.23 2.74
N ARG A 130 -15.78 16.05 4.04
CA ARG A 130 -15.40 17.17 4.92
C ARG A 130 -13.97 17.62 4.73
N THR A 131 -13.09 16.75 4.23
CA THR A 131 -11.64 17.02 4.17
C THR A 131 -11.09 17.17 2.76
N GLY A 132 -11.79 16.64 1.76
CA GLY A 132 -11.27 16.51 0.39
C GLY A 132 -10.28 15.34 0.22
N LEU A 133 -10.06 14.53 1.27
CA LEU A 133 -9.23 13.35 1.18
C LEU A 133 -9.95 12.26 0.36
N ASN A 134 -9.29 11.73 -0.66
CA ASN A 134 -9.79 10.59 -1.41
C ASN A 134 -9.50 9.30 -0.65
N ILE A 135 -10.50 8.45 -0.47
CA ILE A 135 -10.39 7.21 0.30
C ILE A 135 -10.85 6.04 -0.57
N VAL A 136 -9.96 5.07 -0.79
CA VAL A 136 -10.28 3.80 -1.45
C VAL A 136 -10.61 2.78 -0.38
N SER A 137 -11.84 2.27 -0.35
CA SER A 137 -12.32 1.30 0.64
C SER A 137 -12.29 -0.13 0.09
N PRO A 138 -11.99 -1.17 0.91
CA PRO A 138 -11.99 -2.56 0.48
C PRO A 138 -13.35 -3.23 0.62
N THR A 139 -13.49 -4.38 -0.08
CA THR A 139 -14.30 -5.51 0.35
C THR A 139 -13.39 -6.63 0.89
N GLY A 140 -13.94 -7.78 1.21
CA GLY A 140 -13.19 -8.93 1.75
C GLY A 140 -13.38 -9.11 3.26
N ILE A 141 -12.96 -10.25 3.79
CA ILE A 141 -13.13 -10.63 5.20
C ILE A 141 -11.75 -10.79 5.84
N TYR A 142 -11.61 -10.29 7.08
CA TYR A 142 -10.36 -10.35 7.84
C TYR A 142 -10.23 -11.68 8.57
N LYS A 143 -9.30 -12.54 8.13
CA LYS A 143 -9.08 -13.89 8.71
C LYS A 143 -10.43 -14.64 8.81
N SER A 144 -10.57 -15.48 9.82
CA SER A 144 -11.80 -16.24 10.09
C SER A 144 -12.90 -15.42 10.81
N LEU A 145 -12.83 -14.08 10.79
CA LEU A 145 -13.83 -13.20 11.41
C LEU A 145 -15.07 -13.05 10.52
N ILE A 146 -15.79 -14.16 10.36
CA ILE A 146 -16.99 -14.22 9.52
C ILE A 146 -18.18 -13.57 10.26
N PRO A 147 -18.77 -12.49 9.70
CA PRO A 147 -19.97 -11.91 10.28
C PRO A 147 -21.19 -12.82 10.07
N PRO A 148 -22.25 -12.66 10.88
CA PRO A 148 -23.47 -13.48 10.78
C PRO A 148 -24.08 -13.52 9.37
N SER A 149 -24.01 -12.42 8.62
CA SER A 149 -24.51 -12.33 7.23
C SER A 149 -23.76 -13.20 6.21
N PHE A 150 -22.59 -13.72 6.57
CA PHE A 150 -21.76 -14.63 5.74
C PHE A 150 -21.74 -16.07 6.30
N ALA A 151 -22.38 -16.32 7.44
CA ALA A 151 -22.39 -17.64 8.06
C ALA A 151 -23.03 -18.69 7.13
N GLY A 152 -22.34 -19.82 6.95
CA GLY A 152 -22.82 -20.93 6.11
C GLY A 152 -22.68 -20.72 4.59
N LEU A 153 -22.16 -19.59 4.14
CA LEU A 153 -21.89 -19.38 2.71
C LEU A 153 -20.63 -20.16 2.27
N ASN A 154 -20.66 -20.69 1.06
CA ASN A 154 -19.50 -21.29 0.41
C ASN A 154 -18.65 -20.21 -0.34
N ALA A 155 -17.50 -20.62 -0.89
CA ALA A 155 -16.57 -19.70 -1.56
C ALA A 155 -17.23 -18.93 -2.73
N ASP A 156 -18.06 -19.58 -3.54
CA ASP A 156 -18.71 -18.93 -4.70
C ASP A 156 -19.72 -17.88 -4.24
N GLN A 157 -20.49 -18.17 -3.19
CA GLN A 157 -21.46 -17.24 -2.60
C GLN A 157 -20.76 -16.04 -1.96
N ILE A 158 -19.63 -16.26 -1.27
CA ILE A 158 -18.81 -15.18 -0.71
C ILE A 158 -18.20 -14.35 -1.85
N ALA A 159 -17.68 -14.98 -2.90
CA ALA A 159 -17.16 -14.29 -4.09
C ALA A 159 -18.22 -13.39 -4.72
N GLN A 160 -19.45 -13.86 -4.85
CA GLN A 160 -20.55 -13.03 -5.38
C GLN A 160 -20.80 -11.79 -4.53
N ARG A 161 -20.71 -11.89 -3.19
CA ARG A 161 -20.81 -10.70 -2.30
C ARG A 161 -19.67 -9.70 -2.55
N PHE A 162 -18.44 -10.19 -2.72
CA PHE A 162 -17.32 -9.30 -3.05
C PHE A 162 -17.48 -8.65 -4.43
N ILE A 163 -17.98 -9.39 -5.43
CA ILE A 163 -18.30 -8.85 -6.76
C ILE A 163 -19.37 -7.77 -6.66
N ASP A 164 -20.40 -7.99 -5.86
CA ASP A 164 -21.49 -7.03 -5.65
C ASP A 164 -20.97 -5.76 -4.97
N ASP A 165 -20.12 -5.86 -3.93
CA ASP A 165 -19.46 -4.72 -3.28
C ASP A 165 -18.59 -3.89 -4.26
N LEU A 166 -17.93 -4.55 -5.21
CA LEU A 166 -17.08 -3.89 -6.23
C LEU A 166 -17.89 -3.26 -7.37
N SER A 167 -19.06 -3.80 -7.71
CA SER A 167 -19.82 -3.43 -8.89
C SER A 167 -21.10 -2.65 -8.61
N LYS A 168 -21.81 -2.98 -7.54
CA LYS A 168 -23.11 -2.39 -7.18
C LYS A 168 -23.01 -1.41 -6.03
N GLY A 169 -22.36 -1.81 -4.94
CA GLY A 169 -22.14 -1.03 -3.73
C GLY A 169 -22.17 -1.85 -2.46
N VAL A 170 -21.69 -1.24 -1.39
CA VAL A 170 -21.44 -1.84 -0.08
C VAL A 170 -22.61 -1.53 0.86
N ASP A 171 -23.08 -2.53 1.61
CA ASP A 171 -24.04 -2.36 2.73
C ASP A 171 -25.28 -1.52 2.32
N GLU A 172 -25.91 -1.88 1.21
CA GLU A 172 -27.10 -1.19 0.64
C GLU A 172 -26.86 0.28 0.24
N THR A 173 -25.60 0.69 0.12
CA THR A 173 -25.22 2.01 -0.39
C THR A 173 -24.74 1.93 -1.85
N PRO A 174 -24.72 3.04 -2.60
CA PRO A 174 -24.09 3.07 -3.92
C PRO A 174 -22.55 3.19 -3.87
N ILE A 175 -21.93 3.14 -2.67
CA ILE A 175 -20.49 3.28 -2.48
C ILE A 175 -19.83 1.94 -2.85
N ARG A 176 -18.96 1.96 -3.86
CA ARG A 176 -18.27 0.76 -4.34
C ARG A 176 -16.90 0.60 -3.69
N SER A 177 -16.53 -0.65 -3.40
CA SER A 177 -15.17 -0.98 -3.01
C SER A 177 -14.19 -0.83 -4.19
N GLY A 178 -12.95 -0.47 -3.89
CA GLY A 178 -11.89 -0.34 -4.91
C GLY A 178 -11.02 -1.59 -5.06
N PHE A 179 -10.96 -2.45 -4.04
CA PHE A 179 -10.13 -3.66 -4.01
C PHE A 179 -10.67 -4.68 -3.01
N ILE A 180 -10.03 -5.86 -2.96
CA ILE A 180 -10.36 -6.94 -2.02
C ILE A 180 -9.23 -7.04 -0.99
N LYS A 181 -9.55 -6.98 0.30
CA LYS A 181 -8.61 -7.20 1.41
C LYS A 181 -8.89 -8.54 2.06
N MET A 182 -7.85 -9.34 2.23
CA MET A 182 -7.87 -10.57 3.00
C MET A 182 -6.69 -10.64 3.98
N ALA A 183 -6.70 -11.63 4.87
CA ALA A 183 -5.64 -11.81 5.86
C ALA A 183 -5.39 -13.30 6.13
N THR A 184 -4.23 -13.63 6.68
CA THR A 184 -3.92 -14.95 7.21
C THR A 184 -3.22 -14.84 8.55
N THR A 185 -3.20 -15.93 9.33
CA THR A 185 -2.44 -16.01 10.57
C THR A 185 -0.96 -16.27 10.29
N GLU A 186 -0.12 -16.16 11.31
CA GLU A 186 1.32 -16.44 11.22
C GLU A 186 1.61 -17.91 10.85
N ASP A 187 0.79 -18.83 11.37
CA ASP A 187 0.90 -20.26 11.12
C ASP A 187 0.37 -20.70 9.74
N GLY A 188 -0.22 -19.75 9.00
CA GLY A 188 -0.85 -19.99 7.72
C GLY A 188 -2.39 -19.96 7.77
N PRO A 189 -3.07 -20.13 6.63
CA PRO A 189 -4.51 -20.04 6.52
C PRO A 189 -5.18 -21.27 7.16
N THR A 190 -6.23 -21.02 7.94
CA THR A 190 -7.20 -22.05 8.34
C THR A 190 -8.04 -22.51 7.14
N GLU A 191 -8.86 -23.54 7.30
CA GLU A 191 -9.83 -23.96 6.26
C GLU A 191 -10.78 -22.80 5.89
N THR A 192 -11.24 -22.06 6.90
CA THR A 192 -12.09 -20.88 6.70
C THR A 192 -11.34 -19.77 5.96
N ASP A 193 -10.10 -19.49 6.34
CA ASP A 193 -9.29 -18.50 5.61
C ASP A 193 -9.07 -18.94 4.16
N THR A 194 -8.78 -20.22 3.93
CA THR A 194 -8.61 -20.79 2.59
C THR A 194 -9.88 -20.62 1.73
N MET A 195 -11.06 -20.84 2.31
CA MET A 195 -12.34 -20.60 1.64
C MET A 195 -12.50 -19.11 1.27
N ILE A 196 -12.16 -18.19 2.19
CA ILE A 196 -12.20 -16.75 1.94
C ILE A 196 -11.18 -16.35 0.84
N HIS A 197 -9.98 -16.94 0.85
CA HIS A 197 -8.96 -16.68 -0.16
C HIS A 197 -9.39 -17.17 -1.56
N ARG A 198 -10.05 -18.32 -1.64
CA ARG A 198 -10.68 -18.80 -2.88
C ARG A 198 -11.74 -17.83 -3.36
N ALA A 199 -12.63 -17.39 -2.49
CA ALA A 199 -13.66 -16.41 -2.82
C ALA A 199 -13.04 -15.10 -3.36
N ALA A 200 -11.98 -14.61 -2.70
CA ALA A 200 -11.25 -13.43 -3.15
C ALA A 200 -10.61 -13.63 -4.54
N ALA A 201 -10.00 -14.81 -4.79
CA ALA A 201 -9.40 -15.13 -6.08
C ALA A 201 -10.44 -15.19 -7.21
N ILE A 202 -11.60 -15.81 -6.97
CA ILE A 202 -12.72 -15.86 -7.92
C ILE A 202 -13.20 -14.43 -8.23
N ALA A 203 -13.50 -13.63 -7.20
CA ALA A 203 -13.95 -12.26 -7.38
C ALA A 203 -12.90 -11.39 -8.09
N GLY A 204 -11.63 -11.49 -7.69
CA GLY A 204 -10.52 -10.76 -8.30
C GLY A 204 -10.33 -11.11 -9.80
N ARG A 205 -10.40 -12.40 -10.15
CA ARG A 205 -10.34 -12.86 -11.55
C ARG A 205 -11.50 -12.33 -12.38
N GLU A 206 -12.71 -12.34 -11.84
CA GLU A 206 -13.91 -11.93 -12.57
C GLU A 206 -14.00 -10.43 -12.76
N THR A 207 -13.61 -9.66 -11.74
CA THR A 207 -13.70 -8.19 -11.78
C THR A 207 -12.42 -7.50 -12.28
N GLY A 208 -11.28 -8.18 -12.25
CA GLY A 208 -9.96 -7.56 -12.43
C GLY A 208 -9.52 -6.76 -11.21
N SER A 209 -10.10 -7.00 -10.04
CA SER A 209 -9.79 -6.29 -8.81
C SER A 209 -8.45 -6.72 -8.22
N THR A 210 -7.78 -5.77 -7.56
CA THR A 210 -6.59 -6.07 -6.75
C THR A 210 -6.98 -6.82 -5.49
N ILE A 211 -6.18 -7.81 -5.12
CA ILE A 211 -6.24 -8.49 -3.82
C ILE A 211 -5.05 -8.04 -3.00
N SER A 212 -5.30 -7.52 -1.79
CA SER A 212 -4.26 -7.24 -0.80
C SER A 212 -4.32 -8.24 0.34
N LEU A 213 -3.16 -8.71 0.77
CA LEU A 213 -3.01 -9.71 1.82
C LEU A 213 -2.29 -9.13 3.04
N HIS A 214 -2.90 -9.23 4.21
CA HIS A 214 -2.21 -9.10 5.49
C HIS A 214 -1.53 -10.43 5.80
N SER A 215 -0.20 -10.48 5.70
CA SER A 215 0.58 -11.69 6.06
C SER A 215 2.02 -11.30 6.41
N PRO A 216 2.40 -11.32 7.70
CA PRO A 216 3.76 -10.96 8.11
C PRO A 216 4.80 -12.05 7.84
N HIS A 217 4.36 -13.28 7.52
CA HIS A 217 5.26 -14.43 7.33
C HIS A 217 5.21 -14.98 5.91
N TYR A 218 6.39 -15.11 5.30
CA TYR A 218 6.53 -15.64 3.94
C TYR A 218 5.96 -17.06 3.77
N ALA A 219 6.17 -17.96 4.76
CA ALA A 219 5.65 -19.31 4.70
C ALA A 219 4.12 -19.37 4.63
N ALA A 220 3.43 -18.50 5.40
CA ALA A 220 1.98 -18.34 5.32
C ALA A 220 1.54 -17.72 3.98
N THR A 221 2.27 -16.71 3.52
CA THR A 221 2.03 -16.08 2.22
C THR A 221 2.10 -17.07 1.06
N LYS A 222 3.07 -18.00 1.08
CA LYS A 222 3.18 -19.06 0.04
C LYS A 222 1.95 -19.97 -0.01
N GLN A 223 1.35 -20.30 1.10
CA GLN A 223 0.13 -21.11 1.13
C GLN A 223 -1.04 -20.35 0.50
N VAL A 224 -1.16 -19.05 0.78
CA VAL A 224 -2.15 -18.18 0.14
C VAL A 224 -1.89 -18.07 -1.36
N ILE A 225 -0.64 -17.84 -1.78
CA ILE A 225 -0.25 -17.81 -3.20
C ILE A 225 -0.65 -19.10 -3.92
N ALA A 226 -0.43 -20.27 -3.31
CA ALA A 226 -0.84 -21.55 -3.90
C ALA A 226 -2.37 -21.62 -4.10
N THR A 227 -3.16 -21.12 -3.17
CA THR A 227 -4.62 -21.03 -3.30
C THR A 227 -5.01 -20.08 -4.45
N LEU A 228 -4.39 -18.90 -4.55
CA LEU A 228 -4.66 -17.95 -5.63
C LEU A 228 -4.27 -18.52 -7.02
N GLN A 229 -3.15 -19.25 -7.09
CA GLN A 229 -2.71 -19.94 -8.31
C GLN A 229 -3.70 -21.00 -8.78
N SER A 230 -4.25 -21.79 -7.84
CA SER A 230 -5.24 -22.83 -8.17
C SER A 230 -6.52 -22.24 -8.79
N GLU A 231 -6.87 -21.01 -8.41
CA GLU A 231 -8.00 -20.24 -8.94
C GLU A 231 -7.61 -19.38 -10.17
N LYS A 232 -6.38 -19.50 -10.68
CA LYS A 232 -5.85 -18.78 -11.86
C LYS A 232 -5.92 -17.25 -11.73
N PHE A 233 -5.62 -16.75 -10.54
CA PHE A 233 -5.60 -15.31 -10.28
C PHE A 233 -4.38 -14.64 -10.94
N ASP A 234 -4.53 -13.42 -11.47
CA ASP A 234 -3.43 -12.62 -12.03
C ASP A 234 -2.63 -11.90 -10.94
N PHE A 235 -1.40 -12.34 -10.68
CA PHE A 235 -0.53 -11.78 -9.65
C PHE A 235 -0.10 -10.33 -9.90
N LYS A 236 -0.28 -9.77 -11.10
CA LYS A 236 -0.12 -8.32 -11.32
C LYS A 236 -1.12 -7.47 -10.51
N ARG A 237 -2.13 -8.12 -9.97
CA ARG A 237 -3.16 -7.57 -9.10
C ARG A 237 -3.05 -8.06 -7.65
N PHE A 238 -1.89 -8.53 -7.23
CA PHE A 238 -1.64 -8.98 -5.87
C PHE A 238 -0.71 -8.03 -5.12
N VAL A 239 -1.09 -7.67 -3.87
CA VAL A 239 -0.27 -6.89 -2.95
C VAL A 239 -0.03 -7.69 -1.69
N TRP A 240 1.23 -7.99 -1.40
CA TRP A 240 1.64 -8.63 -0.16
C TRP A 240 1.98 -7.58 0.89
N GLY A 241 1.09 -7.32 1.85
CA GLY A 241 1.29 -6.43 3.00
C GLY A 241 2.02 -7.09 4.16
N HIS A 242 2.68 -6.30 4.98
CA HIS A 242 3.54 -6.70 6.10
C HIS A 242 4.74 -7.56 5.70
N ALA A 243 5.28 -7.33 4.52
CA ALA A 243 6.38 -8.14 4.02
C ALA A 243 7.73 -7.91 4.73
N GLN A 244 7.87 -6.84 5.52
CA GLN A 244 9.14 -6.42 6.14
C GLN A 244 9.85 -7.47 7.03
N PRO A 245 9.20 -8.44 7.70
CA PRO A 245 9.91 -9.47 8.45
C PRO A 245 10.64 -10.48 7.58
N SER A 246 10.22 -10.62 6.33
CA SER A 246 10.73 -11.61 5.39
C SER A 246 12.07 -11.18 4.75
N LYS A 247 12.75 -12.13 4.09
CA LYS A 247 14.06 -11.89 3.46
C LYS A 247 13.88 -11.24 2.09
N LEU A 248 14.89 -10.48 1.65
CA LEU A 248 14.87 -9.83 0.35
C LEU A 248 14.69 -10.80 -0.83
N ASP A 249 15.24 -12.01 -0.75
CA ASP A 249 15.07 -13.01 -1.82
C ASP A 249 13.63 -13.54 -1.89
N GLU A 250 12.95 -13.64 -0.74
CA GLU A 250 11.53 -13.99 -0.68
C GLU A 250 10.66 -12.88 -1.29
N HIS A 251 11.02 -11.60 -1.05
CA HIS A 251 10.37 -10.47 -1.71
C HIS A 251 10.53 -10.50 -3.23
N LYS A 252 11.74 -10.80 -3.71
CA LYS A 252 12.03 -10.93 -5.15
C LYS A 252 11.28 -12.11 -5.77
N GLU A 253 11.16 -13.24 -5.06
CA GLU A 253 10.39 -14.40 -5.51
C GLU A 253 8.94 -14.01 -5.76
N VAL A 254 8.28 -13.35 -4.81
CA VAL A 254 6.90 -12.89 -4.95
C VAL A 254 6.77 -11.83 -6.05
N ALA A 255 7.69 -10.87 -6.12
CA ALA A 255 7.70 -9.84 -7.15
C ALA A 255 7.91 -10.40 -8.56
N SER A 256 8.66 -11.51 -8.71
CA SER A 256 8.89 -12.17 -10.00
C SER A 256 7.61 -12.74 -10.64
N MET A 257 6.57 -12.98 -9.83
CA MET A 257 5.24 -13.38 -10.30
C MET A 257 4.42 -12.20 -10.85
N GLY A 258 4.93 -10.96 -10.71
CA GLY A 258 4.22 -9.73 -11.06
C GLY A 258 3.61 -9.02 -9.85
N ALA A 259 3.63 -9.62 -8.68
CA ALA A 259 3.04 -9.10 -7.45
C ALA A 259 3.78 -7.86 -6.90
N THR A 260 3.08 -7.07 -6.11
CA THR A 260 3.64 -5.92 -5.39
C THR A 260 3.94 -6.32 -3.94
N VAL A 261 5.11 -5.92 -3.44
CA VAL A 261 5.55 -6.13 -2.06
C VAL A 261 5.42 -4.83 -1.29
N GLN A 262 4.82 -4.88 -0.11
CA GLN A 262 4.55 -3.70 0.71
C GLN A 262 5.24 -3.76 2.06
N TYR A 263 5.98 -2.70 2.38
CA TYR A 263 6.59 -2.44 3.67
C TYR A 263 5.78 -1.36 4.38
N ASP A 264 4.99 -1.75 5.37
CA ASP A 264 3.99 -0.90 6.01
C ASP A 264 4.20 -0.67 7.51
N ALA A 265 5.44 -0.84 7.97
CA ALA A 265 5.85 -0.50 9.33
C ALA A 265 6.68 0.80 9.39
N ILE A 266 6.46 1.74 8.46
CA ILE A 266 7.23 2.99 8.43
C ILE A 266 6.84 3.84 9.65
N GLY A 267 7.82 4.14 10.51
CA GLY A 267 7.59 4.90 11.74
C GLY A 267 7.04 4.11 12.91
N ALA A 268 6.84 2.80 12.78
CA ALA A 268 6.27 1.94 13.84
C ALA A 268 7.20 1.73 15.06
N ARG A 269 8.45 2.09 14.95
CA ARG A 269 9.53 2.08 15.96
C ARG A 269 9.58 0.85 16.88
N SER A 270 8.78 0.75 17.91
CA SER A 270 8.78 -0.34 18.90
C SER A 270 7.41 -1.01 19.03
N ASP A 271 6.60 -0.98 17.98
CA ASP A 271 5.29 -1.59 18.00
C ASP A 271 5.39 -3.11 18.15
N PRO A 272 4.80 -3.71 19.21
CA PRO A 272 4.91 -5.14 19.49
C PRO A 272 4.20 -6.04 18.46
N PHE A 273 3.33 -5.47 17.62
CA PHE A 273 2.64 -6.21 16.55
C PHE A 273 3.45 -6.36 15.27
N PHE A 274 4.51 -5.56 15.10
CA PHE A 274 5.40 -5.74 13.97
C PHE A 274 6.57 -6.63 14.34
N HIS A 275 6.54 -7.84 13.82
CA HIS A 275 7.69 -8.72 13.81
C HIS A 275 8.68 -8.24 12.75
N GLY A 276 9.95 -8.12 13.11
CA GLY A 276 11.02 -7.74 12.20
C GLY A 276 11.44 -6.27 12.31
N PRO A 277 12.30 -5.81 11.41
CA PRO A 277 12.84 -4.45 11.46
C PRO A 277 11.77 -3.42 11.11
N THR A 278 11.70 -2.37 11.94
CA THR A 278 10.78 -1.24 11.80
C THR A 278 11.53 0.11 11.70
N ASP A 279 12.87 0.09 11.78
CA ASP A 279 13.67 1.29 11.64
C ASP A 279 13.80 1.74 10.16
N ASP A 280 13.89 3.05 9.96
CA ASP A 280 13.91 3.66 8.63
C ASP A 280 15.07 3.12 7.76
N LYS A 281 16.26 2.91 8.36
CA LYS A 281 17.41 2.39 7.60
C LYS A 281 17.13 1.02 7.04
N SER A 282 16.59 0.12 7.83
CA SER A 282 16.24 -1.25 7.39
C SER A 282 15.15 -1.24 6.33
N MET A 283 14.18 -0.32 6.41
CA MET A 283 13.16 -0.15 5.38
C MET A 283 13.73 0.39 4.09
N LEU A 284 14.60 1.41 4.16
CA LEU A 284 15.32 1.94 3.01
C LEU A 284 16.21 0.89 2.33
N ASP A 285 16.90 0.04 3.11
CA ASP A 285 17.74 -1.04 2.57
C ASP A 285 16.90 -2.05 1.77
N ARG A 286 15.68 -2.38 2.23
CA ARG A 286 14.75 -3.26 1.52
C ARG A 286 14.25 -2.64 0.23
N VAL A 287 13.77 -1.40 0.30
CA VAL A 287 13.29 -0.65 -0.88
C VAL A 287 14.41 -0.57 -1.93
N GLU A 288 15.61 -0.16 -1.52
CA GLU A 288 16.77 -0.08 -2.41
C GLU A 288 17.15 -1.44 -3.01
N GLY A 289 17.08 -2.51 -2.21
CA GLY A 289 17.33 -3.88 -2.65
C GLY A 289 16.37 -4.33 -3.75
N MET A 290 15.08 -4.01 -3.63
CA MET A 290 14.08 -4.28 -4.64
C MET A 290 14.30 -3.44 -5.90
N VAL A 291 14.61 -2.15 -5.75
CA VAL A 291 14.94 -1.25 -6.87
C VAL A 291 16.16 -1.74 -7.64
N LYS A 292 17.24 -2.12 -6.96
CA LYS A 292 18.46 -2.68 -7.58
C LYS A 292 18.20 -4.01 -8.32
N ALA A 293 17.22 -4.78 -7.87
CA ALA A 293 16.81 -6.02 -8.52
C ALA A 293 15.85 -5.80 -9.71
N GLY A 294 15.45 -4.55 -10.00
CA GLY A 294 14.57 -4.21 -11.13
C GLY A 294 13.08 -4.27 -10.81
N TYR A 295 12.70 -4.35 -9.52
CA TYR A 295 11.32 -4.40 -9.04
C TYR A 295 10.82 -3.03 -8.52
N ASP A 296 11.36 -1.93 -9.03
CA ASP A 296 11.04 -0.55 -8.62
C ASP A 296 9.54 -0.22 -8.72
N LYS A 297 8.81 -0.83 -9.67
CA LYS A 297 7.36 -0.67 -9.84
C LYS A 297 6.49 -1.56 -8.94
N GLN A 298 7.11 -2.44 -8.17
CA GLN A 298 6.46 -3.48 -7.38
C GLN A 298 6.76 -3.32 -5.89
N VAL A 299 7.08 -2.11 -5.45
CA VAL A 299 7.33 -1.75 -4.05
C VAL A 299 6.33 -0.69 -3.60
N LEU A 300 5.73 -0.92 -2.43
CA LEU A 300 4.93 0.05 -1.69
C LEU A 300 5.50 0.25 -0.30
N VAL A 301 5.29 1.44 0.25
CA VAL A 301 5.58 1.76 1.66
C VAL A 301 4.38 2.48 2.28
N SER A 302 4.10 2.23 3.56
CA SER A 302 3.06 2.92 4.34
C SER A 302 3.32 2.80 5.84
N ALA A 303 2.43 3.35 6.67
CA ALA A 303 2.58 3.32 8.12
C ALA A 303 1.70 2.27 8.81
N ASP A 304 0.64 1.78 8.15
CA ASP A 304 -0.41 0.96 8.77
C ASP A 304 -0.93 1.60 10.07
N ALA A 305 -1.13 2.91 10.00
CA ALA A 305 -1.57 3.68 11.15
C ALA A 305 -3.10 3.65 11.28
N SER A 306 -3.57 3.50 12.53
CA SER A 306 -4.99 3.52 12.84
C SER A 306 -5.37 4.85 13.50
N THR A 307 -6.33 5.56 12.92
CA THR A 307 -6.76 6.87 13.41
C THR A 307 -7.69 6.78 14.61
N PHE A 308 -8.71 5.91 14.54
CA PHE A 308 -9.61 5.62 15.65
C PHE A 308 -9.75 4.10 15.84
N VAL A 309 -9.47 3.62 17.04
CA VAL A 309 -9.48 2.18 17.36
C VAL A 309 -10.53 1.87 18.40
N ASN A 310 -11.29 0.81 18.20
CA ASN A 310 -12.21 0.25 19.19
C ASN A 310 -11.75 -1.16 19.60
N PRO A 311 -11.44 -1.46 20.88
CA PRO A 311 -11.42 -0.52 22.02
C PRO A 311 -10.19 0.39 22.03
N GLN A 312 -10.33 1.60 22.54
CA GLN A 312 -9.28 2.64 22.58
C GLN A 312 -7.96 2.18 23.26
N LYS A 313 -8.04 1.23 24.19
CA LYS A 313 -6.84 0.66 24.83
C LYS A 313 -5.88 -0.07 23.86
N TRP A 314 -6.33 -0.32 22.64
CA TRP A 314 -5.54 -0.96 21.56
C TRP A 314 -5.07 0.05 20.50
N GLN A 315 -5.23 1.35 20.80
CA GLN A 315 -4.65 2.40 19.97
C GLN A 315 -3.12 2.34 20.08
N TYR A 316 -2.46 2.16 18.95
CA TYR A 316 -1.00 2.19 18.86
C TYR A 316 -0.53 3.55 18.39
N ASP A 317 0.66 3.95 18.86
CA ASP A 317 1.30 5.20 18.47
C ASP A 317 1.99 5.03 17.11
N ARG A 318 1.18 5.00 16.06
CA ARG A 318 1.62 5.05 14.67
C ARG A 318 1.09 6.32 14.03
N ASP A 319 1.95 7.02 13.30
CA ASP A 319 1.59 8.27 12.65
C ASP A 319 1.63 8.13 11.12
N SER A 320 0.46 8.17 10.48
CA SER A 320 0.33 8.16 9.03
C SER A 320 1.08 9.31 8.34
N LEU A 321 1.32 10.42 9.05
CA LEU A 321 2.08 11.56 8.53
C LEU A 321 3.58 11.28 8.47
N TYR A 322 4.07 10.26 9.23
CA TYR A 322 5.50 9.94 9.33
C TYR A 322 6.11 9.61 7.96
N VAL A 323 5.38 8.88 7.11
CA VAL A 323 5.83 8.49 5.78
C VAL A 323 6.29 9.70 4.96
N HIS A 324 5.46 10.73 4.89
CA HIS A 324 5.76 11.91 4.06
C HIS A 324 6.55 13.00 4.79
N ARG A 325 6.51 13.04 6.13
CA ARG A 325 7.29 14.02 6.91
C ARG A 325 8.75 13.64 7.09
N TYR A 326 9.00 12.35 7.32
CA TYR A 326 10.32 11.90 7.79
C TYR A 326 10.95 10.83 6.90
N PHE A 327 10.18 9.89 6.35
CA PHE A 327 10.71 8.82 5.52
C PHE A 327 10.91 9.26 4.05
N GLU A 328 9.97 9.99 3.45
CA GLU A 328 10.09 10.50 2.07
C GLU A 328 11.38 11.31 1.83
N PRO A 329 11.80 12.26 2.71
CA PRO A 329 13.08 12.95 2.56
C PRO A 329 14.27 12.01 2.50
N GLN A 330 14.34 11.00 3.37
CA GLN A 330 15.42 10.01 3.40
C GLN A 330 15.39 9.12 2.15
N LEU A 331 14.21 8.71 1.70
CA LEU A 331 14.02 7.94 0.47
C LEU A 331 14.48 8.75 -0.76
N THR A 332 14.16 10.04 -0.78
CA THR A 332 14.54 10.97 -1.84
C THR A 332 16.05 11.21 -1.88
N GLU A 333 16.68 11.37 -0.73
CA GLU A 333 18.14 11.49 -0.62
C GLU A 333 18.83 10.22 -1.16
N ARG A 334 18.30 9.05 -0.83
CA ARG A 334 18.91 7.75 -1.15
C ARG A 334 18.69 7.30 -2.60
N LEU A 335 17.49 7.49 -3.16
CA LEU A 335 17.09 6.96 -4.47
C LEU A 335 16.80 8.02 -5.53
N GLY A 336 16.75 9.29 -5.14
CA GLY A 336 16.38 10.41 -6.00
C GLY A 336 14.87 10.65 -6.07
N ALA A 337 14.48 11.89 -6.37
CA ALA A 337 13.09 12.36 -6.35
C ALA A 337 12.16 11.57 -7.28
N ALA A 338 12.64 11.14 -8.45
CA ALA A 338 11.84 10.40 -9.42
C ALA A 338 11.39 9.03 -8.87
N LEU A 339 12.31 8.26 -8.27
CA LEU A 339 11.99 6.97 -7.65
C LEU A 339 11.16 7.13 -6.37
N SER A 340 11.43 8.16 -5.58
CA SER A 340 10.62 8.48 -4.40
C SER A 340 9.16 8.75 -4.79
N THR A 341 8.91 9.60 -5.78
CA THR A 341 7.57 9.85 -6.32
C THR A 341 6.94 8.59 -6.88
N GLN A 342 7.69 7.80 -7.65
CA GLN A 342 7.19 6.54 -8.20
C GLN A 342 6.72 5.58 -7.10
N ILE A 343 7.49 5.41 -6.03
CA ILE A 343 7.17 4.47 -4.93
C ILE A 343 5.99 4.98 -4.10
N LEU A 344 6.00 6.27 -3.75
CA LEU A 344 5.03 6.87 -2.82
C LEU A 344 3.70 7.29 -3.49
N ARG A 345 3.65 7.36 -4.83
CA ARG A 345 2.47 7.77 -5.58
C ARG A 345 2.13 6.77 -6.69
N ASP A 346 3.02 6.65 -7.69
CA ASP A 346 2.68 5.96 -8.93
C ASP A 346 2.45 4.47 -8.73
N ASN A 347 3.24 3.82 -7.86
CA ASN A 347 3.05 2.41 -7.53
C ASN A 347 1.74 2.19 -6.77
N VAL A 348 1.33 3.13 -5.88
CA VAL A 348 0.04 3.06 -5.18
C VAL A 348 -1.12 3.10 -6.19
N ILE A 349 -1.09 4.06 -7.12
CA ILE A 349 -2.11 4.18 -8.18
C ILE A 349 -2.12 2.90 -9.04
N ARG A 350 -0.95 2.38 -9.44
CA ARG A 350 -0.84 1.16 -10.25
C ARG A 350 -1.41 -0.06 -9.53
N ALA A 351 -1.07 -0.23 -8.25
CA ALA A 351 -1.50 -1.37 -7.46
C ALA A 351 -3.01 -1.36 -7.17
N PHE A 352 -3.58 -0.19 -6.89
CA PHE A 352 -4.98 -0.04 -6.47
C PHE A 352 -5.87 0.66 -7.51
N ARG A 353 -5.49 0.66 -8.79
CA ARG A 353 -6.34 1.16 -9.85
C ARG A 353 -7.70 0.48 -9.85
N LYS A 354 -8.74 1.19 -10.26
CA LYS A 354 -10.12 0.67 -10.38
C LYS A 354 -10.10 -0.71 -11.06
N PRO A 355 -10.93 -1.66 -10.61
CA PRO A 355 -11.08 -2.95 -11.27
C PRO A 355 -11.42 -2.79 -12.77
N ASP A 356 -10.72 -3.55 -13.62
CA ASP A 356 -10.77 -3.33 -15.09
C ASP A 356 -12.10 -3.77 -15.71
N LYS A 357 -12.81 -4.73 -15.08
CA LYS A 357 -13.97 -5.42 -15.65
C LYS A 357 -15.30 -5.02 -14.98
N VAL A 358 -15.31 -4.01 -14.11
CA VAL A 358 -16.53 -3.45 -13.53
C VAL A 358 -16.74 -2.02 -14.01
N ALA A 359 -17.99 -1.72 -14.34
CA ALA A 359 -18.40 -0.44 -14.93
C ALA A 359 -18.27 0.76 -13.97
#